data_94e7373fa53ad9fcde9e99b5c2297c2a
#
_entry.id   94e7373fa53ad9fcde9e99b5c2297c2a
#
_cell.length_a   1.000
_cell.length_b   1.000
_cell.length_c   1.000
_cell.angle_alpha   90.00
_cell.angle_beta   90.00
_cell.angle_gamma   90.00
#
_symmetry.space_group_name_H-M   'P 1'
#
loop_
_entity.id
_entity.type
_entity.pdbx_description
1 polymer ?
#
loop_
_entity_poly.entity_id
_entity_poly.type
_entity_poly.pdbx_seq_one_letter_code
_entity_poly.pdbx_strand_id
1 'polypeptide(L)'
;MSREQKIAAVEAYLNCFATKDLSEVPLAEGATFEGPLVPKLAGRERIKGFLTSILPMVKGAQVKQHIVDGDYVATIFDMETSHGVDHVFDCFHITDGEIKGIRTFYYPKQVG
;
A
#
# COMPACT_ATOMS: atom_id res chain seq x y z
N MET A 1 16.35 -6.86 -9.42
CA MET A 1 15.48 -7.54 -8.44
C MET A 1 14.66 -8.61 -9.14
N SER A 2 14.50 -9.74 -8.49
CA SER A 2 13.63 -10.78 -9.00
C SER A 2 12.14 -10.42 -8.79
N ARG A 3 11.26 -11.14 -9.48
CA ARG A 3 9.84 -11.01 -9.29
C ARG A 3 9.45 -11.25 -7.83
N GLU A 4 10.03 -12.28 -7.22
CA GLU A 4 9.75 -12.65 -5.84
C GLU A 4 10.19 -11.57 -4.86
N GLN A 5 11.31 -10.90 -5.12
CA GLN A 5 11.79 -9.81 -4.27
C GLN A 5 10.86 -8.59 -4.34
N LYS A 6 10.33 -8.30 -5.53
CA LYS A 6 9.38 -7.20 -5.70
C LYS A 6 8.07 -7.49 -4.97
N ILE A 7 7.57 -8.72 -5.11
CA ILE A 7 6.36 -9.13 -4.41
C ILE A 7 6.57 -9.10 -2.90
N ALA A 8 7.75 -9.52 -2.43
CA ALA A 8 8.07 -9.48 -1.00
C ALA A 8 8.02 -8.05 -0.44
N ALA A 9 8.49 -7.07 -1.22
CA ALA A 9 8.41 -5.67 -0.80
C ALA A 9 6.96 -5.20 -0.66
N VAL A 10 6.09 -5.59 -1.59
CA VAL A 10 4.67 -5.28 -1.54
C VAL A 10 4.02 -5.94 -0.33
N GLU A 11 4.34 -7.22 -0.09
CA GLU A 11 3.76 -7.95 1.03
C GLU A 11 4.23 -7.40 2.37
N ALA A 12 5.47 -6.92 2.45
CA ALA A 12 5.94 -6.24 3.65
C ALA A 12 5.12 -4.98 3.95
N TYR A 13 4.72 -4.26 2.90
CA TYR A 13 3.83 -3.11 3.05
C TYR A 13 2.44 -3.55 3.52
N LEU A 14 1.83 -4.52 2.84
CA LEU A 14 0.46 -4.95 3.17
C LEU A 14 0.38 -5.59 4.56
N ASN A 15 1.43 -6.26 5.01
CA ASN A 15 1.47 -6.87 6.33
C ASN A 15 1.36 -5.84 7.45
N CYS A 16 1.73 -4.58 7.22
CA CYS A 16 1.63 -3.56 8.27
C CYS A 16 0.20 -3.33 8.72
N PHE A 17 -0.79 -3.62 7.86
CA PHE A 17 -2.19 -3.47 8.24
C PHE A 17 -2.63 -4.51 9.27
N ALA A 18 -2.02 -5.69 9.26
CA ALA A 18 -2.31 -6.73 10.25
C ALA A 18 -1.46 -6.56 11.52
N THR A 19 -0.16 -6.29 11.36
CA THR A 19 0.77 -6.18 12.49
C THR A 19 0.70 -4.84 13.21
N LYS A 20 0.21 -3.80 12.53
CA LYS A 20 0.21 -2.41 13.00
C LYS A 20 1.61 -1.84 13.19
N ASP A 21 2.59 -2.42 12.51
CA ASP A 21 4.00 -2.05 12.60
C ASP A 21 4.51 -1.63 11.23
N LEU A 22 4.97 -0.39 11.11
CA LEU A 22 5.49 0.17 9.86
C LEU A 22 7.00 0.01 9.71
N SER A 23 7.68 -0.53 10.71
CA SER A 23 9.15 -0.59 10.72
C SER A 23 9.73 -1.46 9.60
N GLU A 24 8.98 -2.46 9.16
CA GLU A 24 9.43 -3.39 8.12
C GLU A 24 9.03 -2.97 6.71
N VAL A 25 8.31 -1.85 6.55
CA VAL A 25 7.87 -1.38 5.25
C VAL A 25 9.03 -0.72 4.51
N PRO A 26 9.45 -1.25 3.34
CA PRO A 26 10.65 -0.75 2.67
C PRO A 26 10.37 0.48 1.80
N LEU A 27 9.95 1.58 2.42
CA LEU A 27 9.71 2.84 1.73
C LEU A 27 11.02 3.58 1.48
N ALA A 28 11.21 4.05 0.25
CA ALA A 28 12.31 4.94 -0.06
C ALA A 28 12.12 6.29 0.62
N GLU A 29 13.22 6.99 0.90
CA GLU A 29 13.16 8.29 1.57
C GLU A 29 12.27 9.29 0.82
N GLY A 30 12.39 9.33 -0.50
CA GLY A 30 11.60 10.23 -1.36
C GLY A 30 10.34 9.59 -1.93
N ALA A 31 9.82 8.52 -1.33
CA ALA A 31 8.65 7.83 -1.85
C ALA A 31 7.43 8.75 -1.93
N THR A 32 6.52 8.41 -2.86
CA THR A 32 5.26 9.16 -3.03
C THR A 32 4.07 8.23 -2.81
N PHE A 33 2.95 8.83 -2.41
CA PHE A 33 1.70 8.11 -2.22
C PHE A 33 0.55 8.99 -2.71
N GLU A 34 -0.35 8.41 -3.51
CA GLU A 34 -1.54 9.15 -3.96
C GLU A 34 -2.74 8.20 -4.08
N GLY A 35 -3.92 8.75 -3.90
CA GLY A 35 -5.17 7.99 -3.97
C GLY A 35 -6.37 8.89 -4.15
N PRO A 36 -7.58 8.31 -4.24
CA PRO A 36 -8.79 9.07 -4.56
C PRO A 36 -9.16 10.13 -3.51
N LEU A 37 -8.88 9.85 -2.24
CA LEU A 37 -9.26 10.74 -1.14
C LEU A 37 -8.05 11.36 -0.46
N VAL A 38 -6.85 11.15 -1.00
CA VAL A 38 -5.61 11.59 -0.36
C VAL A 38 -4.84 12.43 -1.37
N PRO A 39 -4.48 13.68 -1.03
CA PRO A 39 -3.59 14.45 -1.90
C PRO A 39 -2.24 13.73 -1.98
N LYS A 40 -1.51 13.98 -3.05
CA LYS A 40 -0.22 13.36 -3.23
C LYS A 40 0.71 13.70 -2.07
N LEU A 41 1.18 12.66 -1.39
CA LEU A 41 2.14 12.79 -0.30
C LEU A 41 3.53 12.51 -0.83
N ALA A 42 4.50 13.29 -0.43
CA ALA A 42 5.90 13.08 -0.80
C ALA A 42 6.74 12.97 0.47
N GLY A 43 7.57 11.92 0.52
CA GLY A 43 8.45 11.66 1.63
C GLY A 43 7.97 10.53 2.52
N ARG A 44 8.92 9.68 2.89
CA ARG A 44 8.65 8.47 3.69
C ARG A 44 7.93 8.79 5.00
N GLU A 45 8.34 9.84 5.69
CA GLU A 45 7.78 10.16 7.00
C GLU A 45 6.34 10.64 6.90
N ARG A 46 6.00 11.36 5.82
CA ARG A 46 4.61 11.79 5.61
C ARG A 46 3.71 10.59 5.30
N ILE A 47 4.23 9.65 4.51
CA ILE A 47 3.48 8.44 4.19
C ILE A 47 3.25 7.62 5.45
N LYS A 48 4.29 7.44 6.28
CA LYS A 48 4.16 6.71 7.54
C LYS A 48 3.16 7.37 8.48
N GLY A 49 3.15 8.70 8.54
CA GLY A 49 2.19 9.44 9.35
C GLY A 49 0.76 9.19 8.89
N PHE A 50 0.52 9.23 7.59
CA PHE A 50 -0.79 8.93 7.02
C PHE A 50 -1.21 7.49 7.33
N LEU A 51 -0.33 6.52 7.08
CA LEU A 51 -0.64 5.11 7.35
C LEU A 51 -0.95 4.89 8.83
N THR A 52 -0.16 5.49 9.71
CA THR A 52 -0.39 5.38 11.15
C THR A 52 -1.79 5.87 11.51
N SER A 53 -2.28 6.92 10.85
CA SER A 53 -3.60 7.46 11.14
C SER A 53 -4.74 6.53 10.73
N ILE A 54 -4.53 5.66 9.73
CA ILE A 54 -5.58 4.75 9.27
C ILE A 54 -5.49 3.35 9.88
N LEU A 55 -4.34 2.96 10.40
CA LEU A 55 -4.15 1.60 10.95
C LEU A 55 -5.22 1.19 11.95
N PRO A 56 -5.69 2.05 12.87
CA PRO A 56 -6.73 1.62 13.82
C PRO A 56 -8.04 1.20 13.16
N MET A 57 -8.34 1.69 11.96
CA MET A 57 -9.57 1.37 11.24
C MET A 57 -9.44 0.11 10.38
N VAL A 58 -8.22 -0.33 10.11
CA VAL A 58 -7.97 -1.45 9.20
C VAL A 58 -7.77 -2.72 10.02
N LYS A 59 -8.53 -3.76 9.68
CA LYS A 59 -8.41 -5.06 10.33
C LYS A 59 -7.38 -5.95 9.64
N GLY A 60 -7.19 -5.78 8.33
CA GLY A 60 -6.21 -6.53 7.58
C GLY A 60 -6.39 -6.36 6.09
N ALA A 61 -5.51 -6.99 5.32
CA ALA A 61 -5.56 -6.98 3.88
C ALA A 61 -5.40 -8.40 3.36
N GLN A 62 -6.26 -8.80 2.40
CA GLN A 62 -6.19 -10.12 1.79
C GLN A 62 -5.84 -9.97 0.32
N VAL A 63 -4.66 -10.44 -0.05
CA VAL A 63 -4.18 -10.37 -1.44
C VAL A 63 -4.95 -11.34 -2.31
N LYS A 64 -5.39 -10.85 -3.47
CA LYS A 64 -6.04 -11.66 -4.50
C LYS A 64 -5.10 -11.96 -5.65
N GLN A 65 -4.31 -10.97 -6.09
CA GLN A 65 -3.46 -11.13 -7.27
C GLN A 65 -2.35 -10.09 -7.30
N HIS A 66 -1.16 -10.51 -7.70
CA HIS A 66 -0.05 -9.61 -8.05
C HIS A 66 0.19 -9.70 -9.55
N ILE A 67 0.40 -8.54 -10.18
CA ILE A 67 0.77 -8.42 -11.58
C ILE A 67 2.08 -7.65 -11.63
N VAL A 68 3.13 -8.29 -12.15
CA VAL A 68 4.46 -7.67 -12.17
C VAL A 68 4.82 -7.32 -13.61
N ASP A 69 5.20 -6.05 -13.81
CA ASP A 69 5.65 -5.55 -15.10
C ASP A 69 6.84 -4.61 -14.88
N GLY A 70 8.03 -5.08 -15.21
CA GLY A 70 9.26 -4.30 -15.01
C GLY A 70 9.43 -3.91 -13.54
N ASP A 71 9.56 -2.62 -13.28
CA ASP A 71 9.72 -2.08 -11.94
C ASP A 71 8.40 -1.82 -11.21
N TYR A 72 7.29 -2.27 -11.80
CA TYR A 72 5.96 -2.03 -11.25
C TYR A 72 5.31 -3.33 -10.82
N VAL A 73 4.63 -3.27 -9.67
CA VAL A 73 3.77 -4.37 -9.20
C VAL A 73 2.38 -3.78 -8.98
N ALA A 74 1.38 -4.36 -9.64
CA ALA A 74 -0.01 -4.03 -9.37
C ALA A 74 -0.59 -5.15 -8.50
N THR A 75 -1.22 -4.78 -7.40
CA THR A 75 -1.77 -5.76 -6.46
C THR A 75 -3.25 -5.49 -6.25
N ILE A 76 -4.05 -6.52 -6.47
CA ILE A 76 -5.48 -6.51 -6.19
C ILE A 76 -5.67 -7.17 -4.82
N PHE A 77 -6.30 -6.46 -3.91
CA PHE A 77 -6.52 -7.00 -2.57
C PHE A 77 -7.79 -6.43 -1.95
N ASP A 78 -8.31 -7.15 -0.96
CA ASP A 78 -9.42 -6.68 -0.16
C ASP A 78 -8.86 -6.12 1.14
N MET A 79 -9.29 -4.91 1.49
CA MET A 79 -8.95 -4.30 2.77
C MET A 79 -10.17 -4.36 3.68
N GLU A 80 -10.04 -5.10 4.77
CA GLU A 80 -11.10 -5.19 5.76
C GLU A 80 -10.97 -4.05 6.76
N THR A 81 -12.02 -3.28 6.91
CA THR A 81 -12.05 -2.14 7.82
C THR A 81 -13.21 -2.26 8.80
N SER A 82 -13.27 -1.35 9.77
CA SER A 82 -14.40 -1.29 10.70
C SER A 82 -15.74 -0.99 10.01
N HIS A 83 -15.70 -0.51 8.76
CA HIS A 83 -16.89 -0.16 7.98
C HIS A 83 -17.23 -1.18 6.89
N GLY A 84 -16.46 -2.27 6.79
CA GLY A 84 -16.68 -3.32 5.81
C GLY A 84 -15.43 -3.60 4.99
N VAL A 85 -15.62 -4.21 3.81
CA VAL A 85 -14.52 -4.60 2.93
C VAL A 85 -14.44 -3.64 1.75
N ASP A 86 -13.26 -3.09 1.51
CA ASP A 86 -12.97 -2.29 0.32
C ASP A 86 -12.16 -3.13 -0.66
N HIS A 87 -12.53 -3.06 -1.94
CA HIS A 87 -11.76 -3.70 -3.02
C HIS A 87 -10.76 -2.69 -3.53
N VAL A 88 -9.48 -3.00 -3.41
CA VAL A 88 -8.39 -2.05 -3.65
C VAL A 88 -7.46 -2.58 -4.74
N PHE A 89 -6.98 -1.66 -5.56
CA PHE A 89 -5.94 -1.91 -6.57
C PHE A 89 -4.82 -0.92 -6.29
N ASP A 90 -3.67 -1.42 -5.87
CA ASP A 90 -2.49 -0.58 -5.65
C ASP A 90 -1.45 -0.84 -6.73
N CYS A 91 -0.86 0.23 -7.24
CA CYS A 91 0.26 0.14 -8.17
C CYS A 91 1.51 0.64 -7.45
N PHE A 92 2.52 -0.23 -7.35
CA PHE A 92 3.78 0.05 -6.67
C PHE A 92 4.89 0.22 -7.67
N HIS A 93 5.70 1.27 -7.50
CA HIS A 93 6.97 1.41 -8.22
C HIS A 93 8.08 0.96 -7.28
N ILE A 94 8.82 -0.09 -7.67
CA ILE A 94 9.81 -0.73 -6.80
C ILE A 94 11.14 -0.85 -7.53
N THR A 95 12.17 -0.24 -6.98
CA THR A 95 13.55 -0.38 -7.46
C THR A 95 14.49 -0.48 -6.27
N ASP A 96 15.59 -1.22 -6.44
CA ASP A 96 16.65 -1.33 -5.43
C ASP A 96 16.15 -1.82 -4.07
N GLY A 97 15.13 -2.68 -4.07
CA GLY A 97 14.57 -3.23 -2.83
C GLY A 97 13.64 -2.28 -2.09
N GLU A 98 13.34 -1.11 -2.66
CA GLU A 98 12.53 -0.10 -2.00
C GLU A 98 11.32 0.29 -2.83
N ILE A 99 10.24 0.65 -2.12
CA ILE A 99 9.03 1.19 -2.74
C ILE A 99 9.26 2.68 -2.97
N LYS A 100 9.30 3.08 -4.25
CA LYS A 100 9.50 4.48 -4.66
C LYS A 100 8.19 5.23 -4.79
N GLY A 101 7.09 4.53 -5.04
CA GLY A 101 5.79 5.16 -5.18
C GLY A 101 4.67 4.16 -4.99
N ILE A 102 3.55 4.64 -4.48
CA ILE A 102 2.33 3.87 -4.32
C ILE A 102 1.19 4.71 -4.88
N ARG A 103 0.41 4.11 -5.78
CA ARG A 103 -0.82 4.71 -6.30
C ARG A 103 -1.95 3.77 -5.96
N THR A 104 -2.90 4.23 -5.16
CA THR A 104 -4.01 3.40 -4.72
C THR A 104 -5.29 3.79 -5.46
N PHE A 105 -6.06 2.78 -5.87
CA PHE A 105 -7.32 2.95 -6.58
C PHE A 105 -8.39 2.13 -5.88
N TYR A 106 -9.47 2.78 -5.49
CA TYR A 106 -10.62 2.12 -4.89
C TYR A 106 -11.83 3.03 -5.04
N TYR A 107 -13.02 2.46 -4.88
CA TYR A 107 -14.23 3.25 -4.88
C TYR A 107 -14.44 3.78 -3.45
N PRO A 108 -14.41 5.11 -3.25
CA PRO A 108 -14.73 5.67 -1.94
C PRO A 108 -16.15 5.28 -1.56
N LYS A 109 -16.36 4.92 -0.30
CA LYS A 109 -17.70 4.60 0.17
C LYS A 109 -18.57 5.83 0.12
N GLN A 110 -19.74 5.67 -0.46
CA GLN A 110 -20.73 6.74 -0.48
C GLN A 110 -21.44 6.80 0.85
N VAL A 111 -21.57 8.02 1.34
CA VAL A 111 -22.34 8.30 2.54
C VAL A 111 -23.75 8.62 2.06
N GLY A 112 -24.67 7.73 2.37
CA GLY A 112 -26.03 8.03 1.91
C GLY A 112 -27.01 7.14 2.52
#